data_4170932cb8c7079ed2da12ae2e8f207e
#
_entry.id   4170932cb8c7079ed2da12ae2e8f207e
#
_cell.length_a   1.000
_cell.length_b   1.000
_cell.length_c   1.000
_cell.angle_alpha   90.00
_cell.angle_beta   90.00
_cell.angle_gamma   90.00
#
_symmetry.space_group_name_H-M   'P 1'
#
loop_
_entity.id
_entity.type
_entity.pdbx_description
1 polymer ?
#
loop_
_entity_poly.entity_id
_entity_poly.type
_entity_poly.pdbx_seq_one_letter_code
_entity_poly.pdbx_strand_id
1 'polypeptide(L)'
;RDLHSFPTRRSSDLEINQYKKDPARYKELVDTLLMLNDVRAQYFPKYAVKSKDNKAIDVINYYGSDPEVQYKVLTGILDDIKGEASPIVFVKQMQSCVEMYKNEKLDAESVMNNYTTISGYLDDKIASSNDPKYRDAKRDVETILIESGVASCDNLVALYTPRFEANPNDEALLTNMVKMLSKSECMNTDLFLKSIVALNEINPTASSVYGLYRLYSSRDENTKAAEALERAISLL
;
A
#
# COMPACT_ATOMS: atom_id res chain seq x y z
N ARG A 1 0.04 -33.89 28.95
CA ARG A 1 -1.06 -33.53 28.02
C ARG A 1 -0.44 -33.22 26.69
N ASP A 2 -0.74 -34.05 25.70
CA ASP A 2 -0.15 -33.98 24.37
C ASP A 2 -0.45 -32.65 23.70
N LEU A 3 0.59 -31.85 23.49
CA LEU A 3 0.58 -30.59 22.71
C LEU A 3 0.36 -30.83 21.20
N HIS A 4 0.10 -32.07 20.79
CA HIS A 4 -0.13 -32.48 19.41
C HIS A 4 -1.58 -32.35 18.91
N SER A 5 -2.51 -31.94 19.75
CA SER A 5 -3.95 -31.88 19.42
C SER A 5 -4.49 -30.47 19.18
N PHE A 6 -3.65 -29.48 18.76
CA PHE A 6 -4.24 -28.29 18.15
C PHE A 6 -4.88 -28.71 16.83
N PRO A 7 -6.16 -28.39 16.62
CA PRO A 7 -6.80 -28.70 15.35
C PRO A 7 -5.96 -28.11 14.21
N THR A 8 -5.67 -28.92 13.21
CA THR A 8 -4.99 -28.40 12.02
C THR A 8 -5.93 -27.39 11.38
N ARG A 9 -5.40 -26.35 10.74
CA ARG A 9 -6.20 -25.34 10.02
C ARG A 9 -7.30 -25.99 9.17
N ARG A 10 -6.97 -27.09 8.48
CA ARG A 10 -7.92 -27.86 7.67
C ARG A 10 -9.10 -28.43 8.47
N SER A 11 -8.89 -28.88 9.73
CA SER A 11 -9.98 -29.40 10.56
C SER A 11 -10.90 -28.28 11.06
N SER A 12 -10.34 -27.11 11.41
CA SER A 12 -11.11 -25.93 11.81
C SER A 12 -11.96 -25.39 10.64
N ASP A 13 -11.39 -25.32 9.44
CA ASP A 13 -12.11 -24.88 8.24
C ASP A 13 -13.28 -25.80 7.89
N LEU A 14 -13.11 -27.13 8.04
CA LEU A 14 -14.17 -28.11 7.82
C LEU A 14 -15.29 -27.97 8.84
N GLU A 15 -14.96 -27.78 10.12
CA GLU A 15 -15.93 -27.58 11.18
C GLU A 15 -16.75 -26.29 10.99
N ILE A 16 -16.08 -25.16 10.77
CA ILE A 16 -16.72 -23.86 10.54
C ILE A 16 -17.68 -23.93 9.35
N ASN A 17 -17.26 -24.56 8.25
CA ASN A 17 -18.07 -24.68 7.04
C ASN A 17 -19.35 -25.50 7.22
N GLN A 18 -19.43 -26.43 8.20
CA GLN A 18 -20.64 -27.16 8.50
C GLN A 18 -21.74 -26.26 9.06
N TYR A 19 -21.39 -25.17 9.73
CA TYR A 19 -22.31 -24.24 10.39
C TYR A 19 -22.68 -23.01 9.57
N LYS A 20 -22.36 -22.95 8.27
CA LYS A 20 -22.72 -21.81 7.39
C LYS A 20 -24.22 -21.44 7.40
N LYS A 21 -25.10 -22.41 7.73
CA LYS A 21 -26.54 -22.19 7.82
C LYS A 21 -27.00 -21.75 9.20
N ASP A 22 -26.12 -21.73 10.20
CA ASP A 22 -26.35 -21.22 11.55
C ASP A 22 -25.42 -20.05 11.82
N PRO A 23 -25.88 -18.79 11.54
CA PRO A 23 -25.02 -17.61 11.62
C PRO A 23 -24.43 -17.37 13.01
N ALA A 24 -25.16 -17.71 14.07
CA ALA A 24 -24.69 -17.53 15.45
C ALA A 24 -23.52 -18.48 15.77
N ARG A 25 -23.70 -19.75 15.46
CA ARG A 25 -22.66 -20.77 15.68
C ARG A 25 -21.46 -20.57 14.76
N TYR A 26 -21.71 -20.21 13.49
CA TYR A 26 -20.65 -19.87 12.55
C TYR A 26 -19.77 -18.73 13.08
N LYS A 27 -20.40 -17.64 13.54
CA LYS A 27 -19.68 -16.49 14.09
C LYS A 27 -18.88 -16.87 15.34
N GLU A 28 -19.45 -17.61 16.26
CA GLU A 28 -18.76 -18.08 17.49
C GLU A 28 -17.51 -18.89 17.16
N LEU A 29 -17.58 -19.79 16.17
CA LEU A 29 -16.45 -20.61 15.75
C LEU A 29 -15.36 -19.77 15.08
N VAL A 30 -15.74 -18.82 14.22
CA VAL A 30 -14.78 -17.88 13.60
C VAL A 30 -14.09 -17.02 14.66
N ASP A 31 -14.86 -16.42 15.57
CA ASP A 31 -14.29 -15.60 16.66
C ASP A 31 -13.33 -16.41 17.54
N THR A 32 -13.68 -17.68 17.81
CA THR A 32 -12.82 -18.62 18.54
C THR A 32 -11.51 -18.89 17.78
N LEU A 33 -11.57 -19.10 16.46
CA LEU A 33 -10.39 -19.32 15.62
C LEU A 33 -9.46 -18.09 15.64
N LEU A 34 -10.02 -16.89 15.52
CA LEU A 34 -9.24 -15.64 15.58
C LEU A 34 -8.58 -15.47 16.95
N MET A 35 -9.32 -15.75 18.05
CA MET A 35 -8.79 -15.71 19.40
C MET A 35 -7.65 -16.72 19.61
N LEU A 36 -7.76 -17.92 19.05
CA LEU A 36 -6.71 -18.93 19.15
C LEU A 36 -5.40 -18.48 18.50
N ASN A 37 -5.47 -17.73 17.40
CA ASN A 37 -4.28 -17.13 16.78
C ASN A 37 -3.63 -16.08 17.72
N ASP A 38 -4.44 -15.26 18.42
CA ASP A 38 -3.93 -14.28 19.39
C ASP A 38 -3.28 -14.97 20.59
N VAL A 39 -3.93 -15.99 21.16
CA VAL A 39 -3.38 -16.80 22.25
C VAL A 39 -2.06 -17.43 21.83
N ARG A 40 -2.02 -18.01 20.63
CA ARG A 40 -0.79 -18.62 20.12
C ARG A 40 0.33 -17.60 19.94
N ALA A 41 0.03 -16.41 19.43
CA ALA A 41 1.02 -15.33 19.28
C ALA A 41 1.57 -14.89 20.63
N GLN A 42 0.72 -14.79 21.65
CA GLN A 42 1.08 -14.36 22.99
C GLN A 42 1.95 -15.38 23.73
N TYR A 43 1.55 -16.65 23.75
CA TYR A 43 2.21 -17.69 24.55
C TYR A 43 3.35 -18.40 23.83
N PHE A 44 3.47 -18.23 22.50
CA PHE A 44 4.53 -18.85 21.70
C PHE A 44 5.20 -17.79 20.81
N PRO A 45 6.08 -16.93 21.36
CA PRO A 45 6.71 -15.81 20.61
C PRO A 45 7.39 -16.24 19.32
N LYS A 46 7.96 -17.45 19.27
CA LYS A 46 8.55 -18.02 18.05
C LYS A 46 7.57 -18.09 16.88
N TYR A 47 6.28 -18.19 17.17
CA TYR A 47 5.23 -18.29 16.16
C TYR A 47 4.36 -17.02 16.05
N ALA A 48 4.71 -15.94 16.76
CA ALA A 48 3.88 -14.73 16.85
C ALA A 48 3.57 -14.14 15.46
N VAL A 49 4.58 -13.92 14.64
CA VAL A 49 4.42 -13.39 13.27
C VAL A 49 3.51 -14.31 12.44
N LYS A 50 3.79 -15.62 12.44
CA LYS A 50 2.98 -16.59 11.68
C LYS A 50 1.56 -16.69 12.17
N SER A 51 1.31 -16.57 13.48
CA SER A 51 -0.04 -16.60 14.05
C SER A 51 -0.84 -15.35 13.68
N LYS A 52 -0.21 -14.17 13.69
CA LYS A 52 -0.84 -12.93 13.25
C LYS A 52 -1.15 -12.97 11.74
N ASP A 53 -0.23 -13.44 10.91
CA ASP A 53 -0.45 -13.63 9.48
C ASP A 53 -1.61 -14.63 9.22
N ASN A 54 -1.67 -15.74 9.94
CA ASN A 54 -2.79 -16.68 9.87
C ASN A 54 -4.11 -16.03 10.26
N LYS A 55 -4.14 -15.21 11.32
CA LYS A 55 -5.33 -14.44 11.72
C LYS A 55 -5.80 -13.51 10.60
N ALA A 56 -4.87 -12.82 9.92
CA ALA A 56 -5.20 -11.99 8.77
C ALA A 56 -5.86 -12.80 7.65
N ILE A 57 -5.31 -13.97 7.31
CA ILE A 57 -5.87 -14.85 6.29
C ILE A 57 -7.27 -15.38 6.71
N ASP A 58 -7.46 -15.68 7.98
CA ASP A 58 -8.76 -16.13 8.49
C ASP A 58 -9.80 -15.00 8.42
N VAL A 59 -9.43 -13.77 8.75
CA VAL A 59 -10.30 -12.59 8.57
C VAL A 59 -10.68 -12.40 7.10
N ILE A 60 -9.73 -12.51 6.18
CA ILE A 60 -9.99 -12.43 4.73
C ILE A 60 -11.00 -13.50 4.28
N ASN A 61 -10.86 -14.73 4.79
CA ASN A 61 -11.69 -15.84 4.37
C ASN A 61 -13.10 -15.80 4.97
N TYR A 62 -13.24 -15.38 6.22
CA TYR A 62 -14.50 -15.50 6.98
C TYR A 62 -15.27 -14.19 7.13
N TYR A 63 -14.58 -13.03 6.99
CA TYR A 63 -15.18 -11.69 6.99
C TYR A 63 -15.05 -10.98 5.65
N GLY A 64 -14.98 -11.75 4.54
CA GLY A 64 -14.76 -11.22 3.19
C GLY A 64 -15.79 -10.19 2.71
N SER A 65 -17.00 -10.21 3.24
CA SER A 65 -18.08 -9.26 2.94
C SER A 65 -18.22 -8.11 3.95
N ASP A 66 -17.35 -8.03 4.95
CA ASP A 66 -17.36 -6.98 5.98
C ASP A 66 -16.08 -6.13 5.89
N PRO A 67 -16.10 -5.04 5.12
CA PRO A 67 -14.92 -4.19 4.93
C PRO A 67 -14.48 -3.48 6.21
N GLU A 68 -15.39 -3.24 7.16
CA GLU A 68 -15.05 -2.57 8.42
C GLU A 68 -14.23 -3.50 9.33
N VAL A 69 -14.66 -4.74 9.48
CA VAL A 69 -13.90 -5.75 10.23
C VAL A 69 -12.56 -6.02 9.55
N GLN A 70 -12.54 -6.18 8.22
CA GLN A 70 -11.29 -6.38 7.49
C GLN A 70 -10.33 -5.21 7.67
N TYR A 71 -10.77 -3.99 7.41
CA TYR A 71 -9.92 -2.81 7.53
C TYR A 71 -9.31 -2.70 8.93
N LYS A 72 -10.13 -2.79 9.97
CA LYS A 72 -9.67 -2.66 11.36
C LYS A 72 -8.66 -3.73 11.74
N VAL A 73 -8.97 -5.00 11.45
CA VAL A 73 -8.12 -6.12 11.89
C VAL A 73 -6.84 -6.21 11.06
N LEU A 74 -6.94 -6.06 9.73
CA LEU A 74 -5.77 -6.15 8.85
C LEU A 74 -4.81 -4.98 9.06
N THR A 75 -5.32 -3.75 9.31
CA THR A 75 -4.47 -2.60 9.67
C THR A 75 -3.68 -2.90 10.94
N GLY A 76 -4.34 -3.33 12.03
CA GLY A 76 -3.64 -3.65 13.27
C GLY A 76 -2.61 -4.79 13.12
N ILE A 77 -2.88 -5.79 12.28
CA ILE A 77 -1.91 -6.84 12.01
C ILE A 77 -0.72 -6.30 11.21
N LEU A 78 -0.95 -5.47 10.19
CA LEU A 78 0.14 -4.87 9.41
C LEU A 78 1.01 -3.92 10.24
N ASP A 79 0.44 -3.18 11.19
CA ASP A 79 1.20 -2.35 12.13
C ASP A 79 2.11 -3.22 13.01
N ASP A 80 1.64 -4.41 13.39
CA ASP A 80 2.38 -5.34 14.24
C ASP A 80 3.51 -6.08 13.50
N ILE A 81 3.22 -6.66 12.32
CA ILE A 81 4.17 -7.55 11.61
C ILE A 81 4.73 -6.96 10.32
N LYS A 82 4.24 -5.78 9.90
CA LYS A 82 4.77 -5.01 8.76
C LYS A 82 4.96 -5.87 7.50
N GLY A 83 6.16 -5.78 6.89
CA GLY A 83 6.53 -6.55 5.70
C GLY A 83 6.55 -8.06 5.85
N GLU A 84 6.39 -8.60 7.07
CA GLU A 84 6.34 -10.06 7.30
C GLU A 84 4.94 -10.66 7.04
N ALA A 85 3.92 -9.83 6.78
CA ALA A 85 2.61 -10.30 6.37
C ALA A 85 2.64 -10.93 4.97
N SER A 86 1.73 -11.87 4.73
CA SER A 86 1.55 -12.47 3.40
C SER A 86 1.09 -11.42 2.38
N PRO A 87 1.53 -11.48 1.10
CA PRO A 87 1.22 -10.48 0.07
C PRO A 87 -0.25 -10.13 -0.07
N ILE A 88 -1.13 -11.14 0.04
CA ILE A 88 -2.58 -10.96 -0.06
C ILE A 88 -3.16 -10.06 1.05
N VAL A 89 -2.52 -10.00 2.22
CA VAL A 89 -2.98 -9.17 3.34
C VAL A 89 -2.92 -7.69 2.98
N PHE A 90 -1.86 -7.24 2.31
CA PHE A 90 -1.71 -5.86 1.83
C PHE A 90 -2.80 -5.49 0.82
N VAL A 91 -3.05 -6.38 -0.13
CA VAL A 91 -4.07 -6.18 -1.17
C VAL A 91 -5.46 -6.08 -0.55
N LYS A 92 -5.82 -6.99 0.35
CA LYS A 92 -7.14 -7.01 1.01
C LYS A 92 -7.33 -5.85 1.99
N GLN A 93 -6.27 -5.45 2.67
CA GLN A 93 -6.32 -4.28 3.54
C GLN A 93 -6.57 -3.01 2.71
N MET A 94 -5.88 -2.83 1.58
CA MET A 94 -6.12 -1.68 0.70
C MET A 94 -7.53 -1.70 0.08
N GLN A 95 -8.03 -2.87 -0.34
CA GLN A 95 -9.40 -3.03 -0.82
C GLN A 95 -10.41 -2.60 0.24
N SER A 96 -10.28 -3.09 1.48
CA SER A 96 -11.19 -2.73 2.57
C SER A 96 -11.09 -1.24 2.93
N CYS A 97 -9.88 -0.64 2.87
CA CYS A 97 -9.68 0.79 3.08
C CYS A 97 -10.44 1.63 2.04
N VAL A 98 -10.36 1.26 0.76
CA VAL A 98 -11.09 1.93 -0.33
C VAL A 98 -12.60 1.74 -0.18
N GLU A 99 -13.07 0.55 0.22
CA GLU A 99 -14.51 0.34 0.49
C GLU A 99 -15.00 1.19 1.68
N MET A 100 -14.18 1.38 2.73
CA MET A 100 -14.50 2.30 3.82
C MET A 100 -14.61 3.75 3.34
N TYR A 101 -13.75 4.18 2.41
CA TYR A 101 -13.84 5.49 1.76
C TYR A 101 -15.11 5.64 0.94
N LYS A 102 -15.45 4.66 0.09
CA LYS A 102 -16.68 4.66 -0.71
C LYS A 102 -17.94 4.70 0.15
N ASN A 103 -17.88 4.14 1.35
CA ASN A 103 -18.96 4.17 2.34
C ASN A 103 -18.92 5.42 3.25
N GLU A 104 -18.14 6.44 2.89
CA GLU A 104 -18.01 7.72 3.62
C GLU A 104 -17.52 7.57 5.08
N LYS A 105 -16.85 6.45 5.42
CA LYS A 105 -16.28 6.18 6.74
C LYS A 105 -14.81 6.61 6.88
N LEU A 106 -14.15 6.87 5.75
CA LEU A 106 -12.80 7.42 5.66
C LEU A 106 -12.78 8.56 4.65
N ASP A 107 -11.90 9.54 4.85
CA ASP A 107 -11.60 10.58 3.87
C ASP A 107 -10.44 10.17 2.95
N ALA A 108 -10.22 10.96 1.90
CA ALA A 108 -9.15 10.70 0.92
C ALA A 108 -7.76 10.76 1.55
N GLU A 109 -7.55 11.66 2.52
CA GLU A 109 -6.27 11.78 3.21
C GLU A 109 -5.94 10.52 4.02
N SER A 110 -6.91 9.96 4.73
CA SER A 110 -6.78 8.70 5.46
C SER A 110 -6.39 7.53 4.54
N VAL A 111 -7.02 7.43 3.37
CA VAL A 111 -6.68 6.39 2.38
C VAL A 111 -5.28 6.58 1.82
N MET A 112 -4.88 7.81 1.53
CA MET A 112 -3.53 8.12 1.04
C MET A 112 -2.44 7.85 2.08
N ASN A 113 -2.71 8.18 3.36
CA ASN A 113 -1.79 7.87 4.46
C ASN A 113 -1.65 6.36 4.67
N ASN A 114 -2.76 5.63 4.62
CA ASN A 114 -2.78 4.17 4.66
C ASN A 114 -1.96 3.58 3.50
N TYR A 115 -2.19 4.03 2.27
CA TYR A 115 -1.39 3.61 1.12
C TYR A 115 0.11 3.87 1.32
N THR A 116 0.48 5.05 1.81
CA THR A 116 1.90 5.39 2.06
C THR A 116 2.54 4.41 3.04
N THR A 117 1.82 4.09 4.12
CA THR A 117 2.30 3.15 5.16
C THR A 117 2.50 1.74 4.60
N ILE A 118 1.48 1.18 3.96
CA ILE A 118 1.57 -0.20 3.45
C ILE A 118 2.53 -0.32 2.26
N SER A 119 2.63 0.73 1.43
CA SER A 119 3.61 0.79 0.34
C SER A 119 5.04 0.78 0.88
N GLY A 120 5.31 1.49 2.00
CA GLY A 120 6.60 1.44 2.68
C GLY A 120 6.94 0.03 3.17
N TYR A 121 6.00 -0.67 3.83
CA TYR A 121 6.23 -2.06 4.26
C TYR A 121 6.52 -3.01 3.09
N LEU A 122 5.83 -2.81 1.96
CA LEU A 122 6.08 -3.59 0.74
C LEU A 122 7.45 -3.27 0.14
N ASP A 123 7.87 -2.00 0.11
CA ASP A 123 9.19 -1.59 -0.40
C ASP A 123 10.33 -2.20 0.42
N ASP A 124 10.26 -2.14 1.74
CA ASP A 124 11.23 -2.76 2.64
C ASP A 124 11.31 -4.28 2.42
N LYS A 125 10.15 -4.92 2.24
CA LYS A 125 10.12 -6.37 1.99
C LYS A 125 10.65 -6.74 0.61
N ILE A 126 10.34 -5.97 -0.42
CA ILE A 126 10.87 -6.16 -1.78
C ILE A 126 12.39 -5.99 -1.81
N ALA A 127 12.93 -5.03 -1.05
CA ALA A 127 14.36 -4.81 -0.95
C ALA A 127 15.09 -5.97 -0.24
N SER A 128 14.43 -6.62 0.72
CA SER A 128 15.00 -7.71 1.53
C SER A 128 14.66 -9.11 1.03
N SER A 129 13.73 -9.26 0.09
CA SER A 129 13.23 -10.56 -0.39
C SER A 129 13.17 -10.62 -1.91
N ASN A 130 13.53 -11.77 -2.48
CA ASN A 130 13.41 -12.04 -3.92
C ASN A 130 12.03 -12.60 -4.32
N ASP A 131 11.07 -12.70 -3.41
CA ASP A 131 9.74 -13.24 -3.75
C ASP A 131 8.96 -12.24 -4.63
N PRO A 132 8.66 -12.58 -5.89
CA PRO A 132 7.97 -11.70 -6.84
C PRO A 132 6.55 -11.34 -6.39
N LYS A 133 5.92 -12.15 -5.54
CA LYS A 133 4.56 -11.94 -5.05
C LYS A 133 4.40 -10.60 -4.31
N TYR A 134 5.45 -10.09 -3.65
CA TYR A 134 5.39 -8.78 -3.01
C TYR A 134 5.40 -7.63 -4.02
N ARG A 135 6.12 -7.78 -5.16
CA ARG A 135 6.05 -6.82 -6.27
C ARG A 135 4.68 -6.82 -6.92
N ASP A 136 4.08 -8.00 -7.11
CA ASP A 136 2.72 -8.13 -7.61
C ASP A 136 1.72 -7.47 -6.66
N ALA A 137 1.81 -7.76 -5.35
CA ALA A 137 0.97 -7.14 -4.33
C ALA A 137 1.09 -5.61 -4.33
N LYS A 138 2.32 -5.07 -4.47
CA LYS A 138 2.53 -3.63 -4.57
C LYS A 138 1.84 -3.02 -5.78
N ARG A 139 1.97 -3.66 -6.94
CA ARG A 139 1.27 -3.24 -8.16
C ARG A 139 -0.25 -3.26 -7.98
N ASP A 140 -0.79 -4.31 -7.36
CA ASP A 140 -2.22 -4.44 -7.10
C ASP A 140 -2.71 -3.35 -6.13
N VAL A 141 -1.98 -3.06 -5.06
CA VAL A 141 -2.27 -1.98 -4.11
C VAL A 141 -2.28 -0.61 -4.81
N GLU A 142 -1.30 -0.34 -5.69
CA GLU A 142 -1.25 0.89 -6.49
C GLU A 142 -2.45 0.98 -7.45
N THR A 143 -2.81 -0.11 -8.10
CA THR A 143 -3.97 -0.18 -9.02
C THR A 143 -5.27 0.11 -8.27
N ILE A 144 -5.49 -0.52 -7.11
CA ILE A 144 -6.67 -0.30 -6.28
C ILE A 144 -6.81 1.19 -5.89
N LEU A 145 -5.70 1.83 -5.51
CA LEU A 145 -5.70 3.25 -5.16
C LEU A 145 -6.09 4.12 -6.35
N ILE A 146 -5.48 3.90 -7.52
CA ILE A 146 -5.74 4.70 -8.73
C ILE A 146 -7.19 4.52 -9.19
N GLU A 147 -7.66 3.28 -9.29
CA GLU A 147 -9.03 2.97 -9.73
C GLU A 147 -10.11 3.44 -8.75
N SER A 148 -9.76 3.68 -7.49
CA SER A 148 -10.69 4.21 -6.50
C SER A 148 -11.10 5.66 -6.73
N GLY A 149 -10.32 6.41 -7.55
CA GLY A 149 -10.48 7.86 -7.74
C GLY A 149 -9.93 8.70 -6.58
N VAL A 150 -9.44 8.08 -5.50
CA VAL A 150 -8.81 8.79 -4.37
C VAL A 150 -7.54 9.51 -4.81
N ALA A 151 -6.76 8.90 -5.71
CA ALA A 151 -5.54 9.49 -6.28
C ALA A 151 -5.85 10.49 -7.42
N SER A 152 -6.88 11.31 -7.29
CA SER A 152 -7.14 12.42 -8.20
C SER A 152 -6.04 13.49 -8.11
N CYS A 153 -5.85 14.28 -9.15
CA CYS A 153 -4.82 15.33 -9.17
C CYS A 153 -5.00 16.31 -8.01
N ASP A 154 -6.23 16.70 -7.69
CA ASP A 154 -6.52 17.62 -6.59
C ASP A 154 -6.12 17.01 -5.23
N ASN A 155 -6.47 15.75 -4.99
CA ASN A 155 -6.13 15.06 -3.76
C ASN A 155 -4.62 14.85 -3.63
N LEU A 156 -3.93 14.47 -4.73
CA LEU A 156 -2.47 14.31 -4.73
C LEU A 156 -1.76 15.65 -4.50
N VAL A 157 -2.22 16.73 -5.13
CA VAL A 157 -1.66 18.06 -4.92
C VAL A 157 -1.88 18.51 -3.48
N ALA A 158 -3.08 18.36 -2.93
CA ALA A 158 -3.38 18.71 -1.55
C ALA A 158 -2.50 17.94 -0.54
N LEU A 159 -2.31 16.63 -0.78
CA LEU A 159 -1.50 15.76 0.08
C LEU A 159 0.00 16.09 0.02
N TYR A 160 0.53 16.26 -1.20
CA TYR A 160 1.98 16.34 -1.39
C TYR A 160 2.54 17.75 -1.27
N THR A 161 1.75 18.81 -1.51
CA THR A 161 2.24 20.20 -1.42
C THR A 161 2.86 20.50 -0.06
N PRO A 162 2.18 20.29 1.09
CA PRO A 162 2.78 20.58 2.39
C PRO A 162 3.99 19.70 2.71
N ARG A 163 4.03 18.45 2.21
CA ARG A 163 5.17 17.55 2.40
C ARG A 163 6.39 18.00 1.61
N PHE A 164 6.18 18.44 0.37
CA PHE A 164 7.22 19.01 -0.48
C PHE A 164 7.78 20.31 0.12
N GLU A 165 6.93 21.21 0.59
CA GLU A 165 7.35 22.47 1.21
C GLU A 165 8.16 22.25 2.48
N ALA A 166 7.81 21.22 3.28
CA ALA A 166 8.55 20.87 4.49
C ALA A 166 9.91 20.23 4.19
N ASN A 167 10.04 19.44 3.12
CA ASN A 167 11.24 18.68 2.78
C ASN A 167 11.49 18.67 1.25
N PRO A 168 11.86 19.80 0.67
CA PRO A 168 11.96 19.94 -0.81
C PRO A 168 13.10 19.14 -1.44
N ASN A 169 14.05 18.64 -0.65
CA ASN A 169 15.23 17.90 -1.10
C ASN A 169 15.20 16.42 -0.64
N ASP A 170 14.06 15.90 -0.18
CA ASP A 170 13.93 14.49 0.15
C ASP A 170 13.76 13.66 -1.12
N GLU A 171 14.83 12.97 -1.55
CA GLU A 171 14.86 12.17 -2.78
C GLU A 171 13.79 11.07 -2.79
N ALA A 172 13.55 10.41 -1.65
CA ALA A 172 12.55 9.34 -1.54
C ALA A 172 11.13 9.90 -1.71
N LEU A 173 10.83 11.02 -1.05
CA LEU A 173 9.57 11.74 -1.21
C LEU A 173 9.36 12.18 -2.66
N LEU A 174 10.35 12.85 -3.25
CA LEU A 174 10.29 13.36 -4.63
C LEU A 174 10.08 12.22 -5.65
N THR A 175 10.79 11.11 -5.49
CA THR A 175 10.64 9.93 -6.35
C THR A 175 9.21 9.37 -6.27
N ASN A 176 8.67 9.27 -5.05
CA ASN A 176 7.29 8.80 -4.86
C ASN A 176 6.27 9.78 -5.46
N MET A 177 6.45 11.09 -5.26
CA MET A 177 5.59 12.14 -5.81
C MET A 177 5.55 12.07 -7.33
N VAL A 178 6.72 12.07 -7.99
CA VAL A 178 6.82 11.98 -9.45
C VAL A 178 6.16 10.71 -9.97
N LYS A 179 6.39 9.57 -9.31
CA LYS A 179 5.77 8.30 -9.66
C LYS A 179 4.24 8.35 -9.55
N MET A 180 3.70 8.84 -8.43
CA MET A 180 2.25 8.88 -8.20
C MET A 180 1.55 9.87 -9.11
N LEU A 181 2.07 11.08 -9.24
CA LEU A 181 1.51 12.10 -10.13
C LEU A 181 1.55 11.65 -11.60
N SER A 182 2.61 10.95 -12.02
CA SER A 182 2.70 10.40 -13.37
C SER A 182 1.69 9.28 -13.62
N LYS A 183 1.54 8.33 -12.68
CA LYS A 183 0.58 7.22 -12.77
C LYS A 183 -0.87 7.67 -12.76
N SER A 184 -1.16 8.76 -12.05
CA SER A 184 -2.49 9.38 -11.99
C SER A 184 -2.73 10.41 -13.10
N GLU A 185 -1.86 10.46 -14.12
CA GLU A 185 -1.95 11.38 -15.26
C GLU A 185 -1.93 12.88 -14.88
N CYS A 186 -1.35 13.20 -13.71
CA CYS A 186 -1.30 14.57 -13.16
C CYS A 186 -0.02 15.35 -13.55
N MET A 187 0.57 15.03 -14.68
CA MET A 187 1.83 15.64 -15.18
C MET A 187 1.69 17.13 -15.52
N ASN A 188 0.47 17.62 -15.72
CA ASN A 188 0.23 19.03 -16.01
C ASN A 188 0.22 19.92 -14.75
N THR A 189 0.30 19.35 -13.55
CA THR A 189 0.32 20.12 -12.30
C THR A 189 1.67 20.81 -12.09
N ASP A 190 1.64 21.98 -11.45
CA ASP A 190 2.87 22.69 -11.07
C ASP A 190 3.67 21.90 -10.04
N LEU A 191 2.99 21.12 -9.19
CA LEU A 191 3.65 20.26 -8.21
C LEU A 191 4.48 19.18 -8.90
N PHE A 192 3.97 18.57 -9.99
CA PHE A 192 4.73 17.61 -10.77
C PHE A 192 6.02 18.23 -11.34
N LEU A 193 5.90 19.42 -11.95
CA LEU A 193 7.06 20.13 -12.48
C LEU A 193 8.08 20.43 -11.37
N LYS A 194 7.64 21.00 -10.24
CA LYS A 194 8.53 21.30 -9.11
C LYS A 194 9.23 20.05 -8.59
N SER A 195 8.51 18.95 -8.47
CA SER A 195 9.06 17.68 -7.96
C SER A 195 10.10 17.07 -8.89
N ILE A 196 9.85 17.08 -10.21
CA ILE A 196 10.79 16.51 -11.17
C ILE A 196 12.03 17.41 -11.34
N VAL A 197 11.87 18.73 -11.23
CA VAL A 197 13.01 19.68 -11.21
C VAL A 197 13.89 19.41 -9.99
N ALA A 198 13.32 19.39 -8.78
CA ALA A 198 14.05 19.12 -7.56
C ALA A 198 14.76 17.76 -7.57
N LEU A 199 14.07 16.71 -8.07
CA LEU A 199 14.68 15.37 -8.21
C LEU A 199 15.89 15.37 -9.17
N ASN A 200 15.83 16.14 -10.28
CA ASN A 200 16.93 16.27 -11.23
C ASN A 200 18.08 17.15 -10.73
N GLU A 201 17.88 17.94 -9.68
CA GLU A 201 18.98 18.65 -9.01
C GLU A 201 19.79 17.69 -8.11
N ILE A 202 19.11 16.71 -7.50
CA ILE A 202 19.72 15.71 -6.60
C ILE A 202 20.42 14.62 -7.42
N ASN A 203 19.70 14.03 -8.38
CA ASN A 203 20.15 12.85 -9.12
C ASN A 203 19.82 12.96 -10.63
N PRO A 204 20.54 13.81 -11.39
CA PRO A 204 20.28 14.00 -12.81
C PRO A 204 20.73 12.79 -13.63
N THR A 205 19.86 12.35 -14.52
CA THR A 205 20.20 11.39 -15.59
C THR A 205 19.84 11.98 -16.94
N ALA A 206 20.53 11.57 -18.02
CA ALA A 206 20.18 12.01 -19.37
C ALA A 206 18.68 11.81 -19.69
N SER A 207 18.12 10.67 -19.30
CA SER A 207 16.70 10.35 -19.50
C SER A 207 15.76 11.24 -18.70
N SER A 208 16.05 11.50 -17.43
CA SER A 208 15.19 12.33 -16.56
C SER A 208 15.24 13.80 -16.96
N VAL A 209 16.40 14.32 -17.33
CA VAL A 209 16.57 15.69 -17.84
C VAL A 209 15.93 15.86 -19.23
N TYR A 210 15.99 14.84 -20.09
CA TYR A 210 15.21 14.83 -21.34
C TYR A 210 13.70 14.84 -21.08
N GLY A 211 13.24 14.22 -20.01
CA GLY A 211 11.85 14.33 -19.53
C GLY A 211 11.48 15.79 -19.20
N LEU A 212 12.37 16.56 -18.56
CA LEU A 212 12.17 17.99 -18.32
C LEU A 212 12.07 18.79 -19.61
N TYR A 213 12.94 18.52 -20.61
CA TYR A 213 12.83 19.14 -21.92
C TYR A 213 11.42 18.98 -22.51
N ARG A 214 10.90 17.74 -22.51
CA ARG A 214 9.55 17.46 -23.03
C ARG A 214 8.46 18.21 -22.26
N LEU A 215 8.60 18.28 -20.93
CA LEU A 215 7.64 18.94 -20.07
C LEU A 215 7.64 20.46 -20.30
N TYR A 216 8.81 21.09 -20.36
CA TYR A 216 8.93 22.51 -20.68
C TYR A 216 8.42 22.84 -22.10
N SER A 217 8.73 21.98 -23.09
CA SER A 217 8.22 22.14 -24.46
C SER A 217 6.69 22.06 -24.51
N SER A 218 6.04 21.18 -23.74
CA SER A 218 4.59 21.08 -23.70
C SER A 218 3.91 22.26 -23.01
N ARG A 219 4.68 23.09 -22.30
CA ARG A 219 4.22 24.31 -21.60
C ARG A 219 4.63 25.59 -22.33
N ASP A 220 5.18 25.49 -23.56
CA ASP A 220 5.71 26.61 -24.34
C ASP A 220 6.85 27.39 -23.64
N GLU A 221 7.51 26.77 -22.65
CA GLU A 221 8.67 27.33 -21.94
C GLU A 221 9.96 27.05 -22.72
N ASN A 222 10.06 27.58 -23.95
CA ASN A 222 11.08 27.22 -24.95
C ASN A 222 12.53 27.44 -24.48
N THR A 223 12.81 28.49 -23.70
CA THR A 223 14.16 28.75 -23.17
C THR A 223 14.59 27.64 -22.20
N LYS A 224 13.75 27.30 -21.24
CA LYS A 224 14.05 26.21 -20.29
C LYS A 224 14.09 24.84 -20.97
N ALA A 225 13.27 24.65 -22.01
CA ALA A 225 13.33 23.45 -22.82
C ALA A 225 14.69 23.29 -23.51
N ALA A 226 15.21 24.35 -24.13
CA ALA A 226 16.53 24.31 -24.76
C ALA A 226 17.65 24.01 -23.75
N GLU A 227 17.65 24.69 -22.60
CA GLU A 227 18.63 24.46 -21.53
C GLU A 227 18.57 23.01 -21.00
N ALA A 228 17.36 22.45 -20.82
CA ALA A 228 17.19 21.06 -20.39
C ALA A 228 17.71 20.08 -21.45
N LEU A 229 17.49 20.35 -22.74
CA LEU A 229 18.00 19.50 -23.82
C LEU A 229 19.52 19.49 -23.87
N GLU A 230 20.17 20.68 -23.81
CA GLU A 230 21.63 20.80 -23.75
C GLU A 230 22.20 20.05 -22.55
N ARG A 231 21.57 20.17 -21.36
CA ARG A 231 21.98 19.46 -20.17
C ARG A 231 21.83 17.94 -20.34
N ALA A 232 20.72 17.47 -20.94
CA ALA A 232 20.53 16.05 -21.22
C ALA A 232 21.61 15.45 -22.12
N ILE A 233 22.01 16.21 -23.18
CA ILE A 233 23.10 15.81 -24.08
C ILE A 233 24.44 15.74 -23.34
N SER A 234 24.70 16.65 -22.40
CA SER A 234 25.95 16.68 -21.63
C SER A 234 26.07 15.50 -20.62
N LEU A 235 24.98 14.79 -20.36
CA LEU A 235 24.94 13.63 -19.45
C LEU A 235 25.01 12.27 -20.19
N LEU A 236 25.11 12.26 -21.53
CA LEU A 236 25.30 11.07 -22.35
C LEU A 236 26.78 10.67 -22.40
#